data_fd8af7e8556bb986d2ff9ff7485621df
#
_entry.id   fd8af7e8556bb986d2ff9ff7485621df
#
_cell.length_a   1.000
_cell.length_b   1.000
_cell.length_c   1.000
_cell.angle_alpha   90.00
_cell.angle_beta   90.00
_cell.angle_gamma   90.00
#
_symmetry.space_group_name_H-M   'P 1'
#
loop_
_entity.id
_entity.type
_entity.pdbx_description
1 polymer ?
#
loop_
_entity_poly.entity_id
_entity_poly.type
_entity_poly.pdbx_seq_one_letter_code
_entity_poly.pdbx_strand_id
1 'polypeptide(L)'
;MGFQAVNGNSIVNFPENSRTPNMIKFAGEIRCNNLKNKKLIPLIENALNHENLDDENIKKELDKELLTKEQLTMNIINRLEDNKISSKEDLMKSINRDFNKANKEDKKKIQDYKIQQMVDNLEKTNLESLIKKEKPIVIVLDNYTPHRNSIFKKACKLLNIILVRLPPYSPQLNPIDQVWKSIKRITYTTFVETKEELVELFKKEYYRIVDNESFFNKWLSKYILKS
;
A
#
# COMPACT_ATOMS: atom_id res chain seq x y z
N MET A 1 -1.80 -7.95 3.10
CA MET A 1 -1.31 -7.09 4.19
C MET A 1 -1.96 -7.51 5.48
N GLY A 2 -1.33 -7.32 6.64
CA GLY A 2 -1.92 -7.66 7.93
C GLY A 2 -1.54 -6.64 8.99
N PHE A 3 -2.45 -6.43 9.91
CA PHE A 3 -2.29 -5.59 11.08
C PHE A 3 -2.72 -6.37 12.32
N GLN A 4 -1.78 -6.69 13.18
CA GLN A 4 -2.04 -7.33 14.46
C GLN A 4 -2.20 -6.24 15.53
N ALA A 5 -3.37 -6.20 16.16
CA ALA A 5 -3.65 -5.25 17.23
C ALA A 5 -3.22 -5.79 18.60
N VAL A 6 -2.72 -4.89 19.45
CA VAL A 6 -2.42 -5.17 20.87
C VAL A 6 -3.69 -5.03 21.72
N ASN A 7 -4.45 -3.96 21.43
CA ASN A 7 -5.61 -3.56 22.22
C ASN A 7 -6.76 -3.04 21.33
N GLY A 8 -6.99 -3.72 20.22
CA GLY A 8 -8.01 -3.35 19.23
C GLY A 8 -8.32 -4.53 18.31
N ASN A 9 -8.90 -4.23 17.15
CA ASN A 9 -9.27 -5.23 16.16
C ASN A 9 -8.16 -5.45 15.16
N SER A 10 -7.66 -6.67 15.07
CA SER A 10 -6.72 -7.10 14.02
C SER A 10 -7.44 -7.19 12.67
N ILE A 11 -6.69 -7.00 11.59
CA ILE A 11 -7.23 -7.08 10.22
C ILE A 11 -6.20 -7.64 9.25
N VAL A 12 -6.67 -8.44 8.30
CA VAL A 12 -5.89 -8.92 7.16
C VAL A 12 -6.64 -8.64 5.87
N ASN A 13 -5.90 -8.19 4.83
CA ASN A 13 -6.43 -7.93 3.51
C ASN A 13 -5.46 -8.45 2.43
N PHE A 14 -5.99 -8.79 1.24
CA PHE A 14 -5.29 -9.38 0.12
C PHE A 14 -5.37 -8.49 -1.12
N PRO A 15 -4.78 -7.29 -1.10
CA PRO A 15 -4.75 -6.42 -2.28
C PRO A 15 -3.88 -7.05 -3.37
N GLU A 16 -4.13 -6.67 -4.61
CA GLU A 16 -3.33 -7.13 -5.76
C GLU A 16 -1.82 -6.86 -5.62
N ASN A 17 -1.48 -5.79 -4.92
CA ASN A 17 -0.10 -5.42 -4.66
C ASN A 17 0.03 -4.60 -3.37
N SER A 18 1.25 -4.44 -2.87
CA SER A 18 1.56 -3.63 -1.68
C SER A 18 2.09 -2.22 -2.02
N ARG A 19 1.59 -1.62 -3.11
CA ARG A 19 1.94 -0.25 -3.49
C ARG A 19 1.22 0.77 -2.60
N THR A 20 1.69 2.00 -2.64
CA THR A 20 1.22 3.10 -1.76
C THR A 20 -0.30 3.30 -1.75
N PRO A 21 -1.06 3.26 -2.87
CA PRO A 21 -2.52 3.41 -2.83
C PRO A 21 -3.18 2.34 -1.96
N ASN A 22 -2.83 1.08 -2.17
CA ASN A 22 -3.37 -0.04 -1.40
C ASN A 22 -2.98 0.02 0.07
N MET A 23 -1.81 0.57 0.37
CA MET A 23 -1.40 0.80 1.76
C MET A 23 -2.20 1.91 2.43
N ILE A 24 -2.55 2.99 1.71
CA ILE A 24 -3.41 4.06 2.22
C ILE A 24 -4.81 3.51 2.48
N LYS A 25 -5.37 2.73 1.55
CA LYS A 25 -6.66 2.04 1.74
C LYS A 25 -6.62 1.14 2.97
N PHE A 26 -5.58 0.34 3.10
CA PHE A 26 -5.41 -0.55 4.26
C PHE A 26 -5.28 0.22 5.59
N ALA A 27 -4.60 1.35 5.60
CA ALA A 27 -4.56 2.25 6.77
C ALA A 27 -5.97 2.78 7.12
N GLY A 28 -6.79 3.12 6.12
CA GLY A 28 -8.19 3.47 6.29
C GLY A 28 -9.01 2.33 6.90
N GLU A 29 -8.85 1.12 6.39
CA GLU A 29 -9.52 -0.08 6.91
C GLU A 29 -9.13 -0.35 8.38
N ILE A 30 -7.84 -0.21 8.73
CA ILE A 30 -7.38 -0.31 10.13
C ILE A 30 -8.09 0.73 10.98
N ARG A 31 -8.20 1.97 10.51
CA ARG A 31 -8.91 3.02 11.23
C ARG A 31 -10.40 2.70 11.37
N CYS A 32 -11.08 2.32 10.31
CA CYS A 32 -12.52 1.98 10.32
C CYS A 32 -12.85 0.85 11.31
N ASN A 33 -12.03 -0.19 11.34
CA ASN A 33 -12.22 -1.31 12.27
C ASN A 33 -12.00 -0.94 13.75
N ASN A 34 -11.24 0.12 14.01
CA ASN A 34 -10.86 0.55 15.36
C ASN A 34 -11.49 1.90 15.78
N LEU A 35 -12.53 2.36 15.07
CA LEU A 35 -13.33 3.54 15.46
C LEU A 35 -14.36 3.20 16.52
N LYS A 36 -14.52 4.09 17.51
CA LYS A 36 -15.66 4.10 18.40
C LYS A 36 -16.88 4.71 17.70
N ASN A 37 -16.70 5.84 17.05
CA ASN A 37 -17.75 6.50 16.29
C ASN A 37 -17.87 5.90 14.87
N LYS A 38 -18.73 4.91 14.73
CA LYS A 38 -18.97 4.21 13.45
C LYS A 38 -19.54 5.11 12.35
N LYS A 39 -20.10 6.30 12.68
CA LYS A 39 -20.59 7.27 11.69
C LYS A 39 -19.47 7.88 10.83
N LEU A 40 -18.19 7.74 11.25
CA LEU A 40 -17.05 8.20 10.49
C LEU A 40 -16.61 7.21 9.39
N ILE A 41 -17.07 5.96 9.45
CA ILE A 41 -16.68 4.93 8.48
C ILE A 41 -17.01 5.34 7.04
N PRO A 42 -18.26 5.72 6.70
CA PRO A 42 -18.60 6.11 5.33
C PRO A 42 -17.78 7.30 4.81
N LEU A 43 -17.40 8.23 5.69
CA LEU A 43 -16.58 9.38 5.32
C LEU A 43 -15.17 8.95 4.92
N ILE A 44 -14.57 8.01 5.65
CA ILE A 44 -13.25 7.46 5.35
C ILE A 44 -13.31 6.63 4.07
N GLU A 45 -14.29 5.74 3.97
CA GLU A 45 -14.46 4.88 2.80
C GLU A 45 -14.68 5.70 1.53
N ASN A 46 -15.57 6.68 1.56
CA ASN A 46 -15.82 7.56 0.41
C ASN A 46 -14.58 8.38 0.03
N ALA A 47 -13.78 8.83 0.99
CA ALA A 47 -12.54 9.55 0.71
C ALA A 47 -11.48 8.66 0.05
N LEU A 48 -11.47 7.36 0.37
CA LEU A 48 -10.46 6.41 -0.10
C LEU A 48 -10.90 5.57 -1.29
N ASN A 49 -12.21 5.38 -1.49
CA ASN A 49 -12.80 4.58 -2.57
C ASN A 49 -13.27 5.47 -3.71
N HIS A 50 -12.32 6.09 -4.43
CA HIS A 50 -12.66 6.76 -5.68
C HIS A 50 -12.77 5.74 -6.83
N GLU A 51 -13.97 5.20 -7.01
CA GLU A 51 -14.33 4.39 -8.18
C GLU A 51 -14.32 5.21 -9.49
N ASN A 52 -14.37 6.54 -9.40
CA ASN A 52 -14.44 7.44 -10.57
C ASN A 52 -13.07 7.80 -11.17
N LEU A 53 -11.97 7.32 -10.62
CA LEU A 53 -10.63 7.51 -11.15
C LEU A 53 -10.21 6.25 -11.93
N ASP A 54 -10.91 5.96 -13.03
CA ASP A 54 -10.37 5.00 -13.98
C ASP A 54 -9.10 5.55 -14.64
N ASP A 55 -8.25 4.67 -15.11
CA ASP A 55 -6.98 5.06 -15.71
C ASP A 55 -7.15 5.91 -16.97
N GLU A 56 -8.30 5.83 -17.66
CA GLU A 56 -8.59 6.60 -18.86
C GLU A 56 -8.97 8.05 -18.56
N ASN A 57 -9.77 8.29 -17.53
CA ASN A 57 -10.11 9.65 -17.09
C ASN A 57 -8.89 10.36 -16.54
N ILE A 58 -8.06 9.68 -15.76
CA ILE A 58 -6.80 10.24 -15.27
C ILE A 58 -5.86 10.54 -16.43
N LYS A 59 -5.76 9.67 -17.43
CA LYS A 59 -4.94 9.93 -18.62
C LYS A 59 -5.40 11.17 -19.37
N LYS A 60 -6.70 11.40 -19.50
CA LYS A 60 -7.25 12.63 -20.12
C LYS A 60 -6.89 13.87 -19.32
N GLU A 61 -6.94 13.83 -17.98
CA GLU A 61 -6.55 14.95 -17.12
C GLU A 61 -5.04 15.22 -17.18
N LEU A 62 -4.23 14.15 -17.29
CA LEU A 62 -2.77 14.21 -17.39
C LEU A 62 -2.26 14.31 -18.82
N ASP A 63 -3.12 14.41 -19.83
CA ASP A 63 -2.76 14.31 -21.26
C ASP A 63 -1.62 15.26 -21.66
N LYS A 64 -1.56 16.44 -21.07
CA LYS A 64 -0.47 17.41 -21.29
C LYS A 64 0.85 17.04 -20.61
N GLU A 65 0.82 16.13 -19.63
CA GLU A 65 1.99 15.69 -18.86
C GLU A 65 2.52 14.33 -19.30
N LEU A 66 1.73 13.56 -20.07
CA LEU A 66 2.11 12.25 -20.59
C LEU A 66 2.88 12.42 -21.90
N LEU A 67 3.89 11.59 -22.10
CA LEU A 67 4.65 11.57 -23.35
C LEU A 67 3.78 11.01 -24.47
N THR A 68 3.46 11.84 -25.46
CA THR A 68 2.71 11.40 -26.65
C THR A 68 3.57 10.52 -27.55
N LYS A 69 2.90 9.71 -28.41
CA LYS A 69 3.62 8.91 -29.42
C LYS A 69 4.45 9.79 -30.34
N GLU A 70 3.98 11.00 -30.66
CA GLU A 70 4.68 11.97 -31.49
C GLU A 70 5.96 12.45 -30.80
N GLN A 71 5.91 12.79 -29.52
CA GLN A 71 7.10 13.21 -28.75
C GLN A 71 8.14 12.09 -28.67
N LEU A 72 7.70 10.84 -28.47
CA LEU A 72 8.58 9.67 -28.49
C LEU A 72 9.22 9.48 -29.86
N THR A 73 8.44 9.65 -30.95
CA THR A 73 8.92 9.53 -32.32
C THR A 73 9.96 10.63 -32.64
N MET A 74 9.68 11.88 -32.25
CA MET A 74 10.62 12.98 -32.41
C MET A 74 11.93 12.75 -31.65
N ASN A 75 11.87 12.25 -30.42
CA ASN A 75 13.08 11.91 -29.66
C ASN A 75 13.92 10.81 -30.33
N ILE A 76 13.28 9.88 -31.03
CA ILE A 76 13.96 8.82 -31.79
C ILE A 76 14.58 9.39 -33.04
N ILE A 77 13.86 10.25 -33.81
CA ILE A 77 14.36 10.91 -35.01
C ILE A 77 15.59 11.74 -34.66
N ASN A 78 15.54 12.59 -33.64
CA ASN A 78 16.66 13.41 -33.20
C ASN A 78 17.91 12.58 -32.86
N ARG A 79 17.74 11.38 -32.29
CA ARG A 79 18.87 10.47 -32.02
C ARG A 79 19.45 9.82 -33.27
N LEU A 80 18.63 9.59 -34.28
CA LEU A 80 19.09 9.10 -35.59
C LEU A 80 19.93 10.16 -36.31
N GLU A 81 19.48 11.42 -36.27
CA GLU A 81 20.20 12.57 -36.83
C GLU A 81 21.55 12.81 -36.14
N ASP A 82 21.63 12.54 -34.81
CA ASP A 82 22.87 12.62 -34.03
C ASP A 82 23.88 11.49 -34.30
N ASN A 83 23.66 10.63 -35.30
CA ASN A 83 24.51 9.48 -35.68
C ASN A 83 24.90 8.53 -34.50
N LYS A 84 24.11 8.47 -33.47
CA LYS A 84 24.37 7.62 -32.28
C LYS A 84 23.90 6.16 -32.43
N ILE A 85 23.27 5.81 -33.55
CA ILE A 85 22.69 4.50 -33.82
C ILE A 85 23.27 3.97 -35.11
N SER A 86 24.06 2.89 -35.04
CA SER A 86 24.82 2.35 -36.14
C SER A 86 24.17 1.14 -36.84
N SER A 87 23.13 0.56 -36.26
CA SER A 87 22.45 -0.59 -36.86
C SER A 87 20.93 -0.57 -36.65
N LYS A 88 20.18 -1.28 -37.52
CA LYS A 88 18.73 -1.47 -37.39
C LYS A 88 18.36 -2.15 -36.09
N GLU A 89 19.18 -3.09 -35.62
CA GLU A 89 18.95 -3.82 -34.35
C GLU A 89 19.14 -2.89 -33.16
N ASP A 90 20.13 -2.03 -33.15
CA ASP A 90 20.37 -1.05 -32.10
C ASP A 90 19.26 -0.01 -32.04
N LEU A 91 18.74 0.38 -33.20
CA LEU A 91 17.57 1.25 -33.31
C LEU A 91 16.35 0.60 -32.64
N MET A 92 16.03 -0.66 -32.99
CA MET A 92 14.89 -1.36 -32.41
C MET A 92 15.02 -1.56 -30.91
N LYS A 93 16.22 -1.88 -30.42
CA LYS A 93 16.51 -1.96 -28.98
C LYS A 93 16.30 -0.61 -28.29
N SER A 94 16.75 0.48 -28.89
CA SER A 94 16.58 1.83 -28.36
C SER A 94 15.12 2.24 -28.29
N ILE A 95 14.34 2.00 -29.37
CA ILE A 95 12.90 2.26 -29.43
C ILE A 95 12.17 1.50 -28.32
N ASN A 96 12.40 0.19 -28.21
CA ASN A 96 11.75 -0.63 -27.21
C ASN A 96 12.10 -0.19 -25.77
N ARG A 97 13.37 0.20 -25.55
CA ARG A 97 13.79 0.71 -24.23
C ARG A 97 13.08 2.02 -23.88
N ASP A 98 13.01 2.95 -24.81
CA ASP A 98 12.41 4.28 -24.59
C ASP A 98 10.88 4.16 -24.41
N PHE A 99 10.24 3.31 -25.20
CA PHE A 99 8.81 3.01 -25.06
C PHE A 99 8.49 2.37 -23.70
N ASN A 100 9.30 1.41 -23.26
CA ASN A 100 9.13 0.78 -21.96
C ASN A 100 9.39 1.76 -20.80
N LYS A 101 10.37 2.68 -20.97
CA LYS A 101 10.65 3.73 -19.99
C LYS A 101 9.49 4.70 -19.89
N ALA A 102 8.97 5.20 -21.01
CA ALA A 102 7.83 6.11 -21.06
C ALA A 102 6.59 5.47 -20.42
N ASN A 103 6.24 4.25 -20.78
CA ASN A 103 5.13 3.52 -20.18
C ASN A 103 5.28 3.35 -18.65
N LYS A 104 6.50 3.18 -18.17
CA LYS A 104 6.77 3.06 -16.73
C LYS A 104 6.60 4.41 -16.02
N GLU A 105 7.03 5.49 -16.64
CA GLU A 105 6.89 6.86 -16.15
C GLU A 105 5.42 7.29 -16.11
N ASP A 106 4.67 7.02 -17.17
CA ASP A 106 3.23 7.31 -17.25
C ASP A 106 2.44 6.53 -16.18
N LYS A 107 2.70 5.24 -16.02
CA LYS A 107 2.10 4.44 -14.96
C LYS A 107 2.42 5.01 -13.56
N LYS A 108 3.63 5.53 -13.38
CA LYS A 108 4.02 6.17 -12.13
C LYS A 108 3.25 7.48 -11.93
N LYS A 109 3.15 8.35 -12.93
CA LYS A 109 2.38 9.61 -12.84
C LYS A 109 0.91 9.36 -12.51
N ILE A 110 0.27 8.42 -13.19
CA ILE A 110 -1.13 8.01 -12.91
C ILE A 110 -1.26 7.54 -11.46
N GLN A 111 -0.32 6.74 -10.98
CA GLN A 111 -0.33 6.25 -9.62
C GLN A 111 -0.15 7.39 -8.60
N ASP A 112 0.79 8.30 -8.85
CA ASP A 112 1.06 9.45 -7.98
C ASP A 112 -0.16 10.38 -7.93
N TYR A 113 -0.84 10.61 -9.06
CA TYR A 113 -2.09 11.36 -9.13
C TYR A 113 -3.20 10.71 -8.28
N LYS A 114 -3.43 9.40 -8.43
CA LYS A 114 -4.41 8.66 -7.61
C LYS A 114 -4.15 8.82 -6.12
N ILE A 115 -2.89 8.68 -5.73
CA ILE A 115 -2.47 8.81 -4.33
C ILE A 115 -2.76 10.22 -3.81
N GLN A 116 -2.44 11.25 -4.62
CA GLN A 116 -2.69 12.63 -4.25
C GLN A 116 -4.19 12.90 -4.07
N GLN A 117 -5.03 12.44 -5.01
CA GLN A 117 -6.49 12.57 -4.90
C GLN A 117 -7.05 11.92 -3.63
N MET A 118 -6.59 10.73 -3.25
CA MET A 118 -7.00 10.08 -1.99
C MET A 118 -6.70 10.96 -0.77
N VAL A 119 -5.53 11.59 -0.74
CA VAL A 119 -5.13 12.47 0.37
C VAL A 119 -5.93 13.76 0.37
N ASP A 120 -6.11 14.38 -0.81
CA ASP A 120 -6.89 15.62 -0.95
C ASP A 120 -8.36 15.43 -0.51
N ASN A 121 -8.91 14.25 -0.77
CA ASN A 121 -10.26 13.93 -0.33
C ASN A 121 -10.35 13.72 1.19
N LEU A 122 -9.34 13.07 1.78
CA LEU A 122 -9.25 13.00 3.26
C LEU A 122 -9.16 14.40 3.89
N GLU A 123 -8.45 15.33 3.25
CA GLU A 123 -8.35 16.73 3.71
C GLU A 123 -9.67 17.47 3.55
N LYS A 124 -10.32 17.37 2.37
CA LYS A 124 -11.60 18.05 2.07
C LYS A 124 -12.73 17.65 3.01
N THR A 125 -12.74 16.41 3.48
CA THR A 125 -13.79 15.91 4.41
C THR A 125 -13.65 16.45 5.83
N ASN A 126 -12.66 17.31 6.11
CA ASN A 126 -12.34 17.78 7.48
C ASN A 126 -12.23 16.63 8.51
N LEU A 127 -11.88 15.45 8.00
CA LEU A 127 -11.83 14.21 8.75
C LEU A 127 -10.85 14.30 9.93
N GLU A 128 -9.74 15.02 9.76
CA GLU A 128 -8.71 15.18 10.80
C GLU A 128 -9.30 15.73 12.10
N SER A 129 -10.17 16.75 12.02
CA SER A 129 -10.78 17.35 13.21
C SER A 129 -11.79 16.42 13.91
N LEU A 130 -12.48 15.59 13.14
CA LEU A 130 -13.45 14.62 13.65
C LEU A 130 -12.74 13.42 14.28
N ILE A 131 -11.71 12.91 13.64
CA ILE A 131 -10.93 11.74 14.09
C ILE A 131 -10.04 12.08 15.29
N LYS A 132 -9.62 13.32 15.49
CA LYS A 132 -8.84 13.72 16.68
C LYS A 132 -9.54 13.42 18.01
N LYS A 133 -10.87 13.26 18.02
CA LYS A 133 -11.63 12.84 19.20
C LYS A 133 -11.53 11.33 19.47
N GLU A 134 -11.10 10.56 18.48
CA GLU A 134 -10.83 9.13 18.61
C GLU A 134 -9.43 8.90 19.16
N LYS A 135 -9.24 7.77 19.83
CA LYS A 135 -7.89 7.39 20.27
C LYS A 135 -6.95 7.23 19.08
N PRO A 136 -5.71 7.74 19.15
CA PRO A 136 -4.74 7.50 18.10
C PRO A 136 -4.42 6.00 18.00
N ILE A 137 -4.16 5.53 16.78
CA ILE A 137 -3.63 4.19 16.53
C ILE A 137 -2.13 4.32 16.35
N VAL A 138 -1.36 3.56 17.12
CA VAL A 138 0.09 3.45 16.92
C VAL A 138 0.38 2.19 16.10
N ILE A 139 0.97 2.37 14.92
CA ILE A 139 1.38 1.26 14.06
C ILE A 139 2.90 1.14 14.10
N VAL A 140 3.37 -0.02 14.57
CA VAL A 140 4.78 -0.40 14.47
C VAL A 140 4.99 -1.12 13.14
N LEU A 141 5.94 -0.66 12.34
CA LEU A 141 6.17 -1.17 10.99
C LEU A 141 7.69 -1.27 10.67
N ASP A 142 7.99 -2.15 9.74
CA ASP A 142 9.33 -2.33 9.22
C ASP A 142 9.78 -1.15 8.31
N ASN A 143 10.99 -1.27 7.78
CA ASN A 143 11.58 -0.26 6.91
C ASN A 143 11.28 -0.49 5.42
N TYR A 144 10.20 -1.19 5.09
CA TYR A 144 9.78 -1.38 3.70
C TYR A 144 9.62 -0.03 2.97
N THR A 145 10.15 0.05 1.75
CA THR A 145 10.26 1.32 1.02
C THR A 145 8.93 2.09 0.88
N PRO A 146 7.79 1.47 0.55
CA PRO A 146 6.51 2.16 0.50
C PRO A 146 6.09 2.82 1.81
N HIS A 147 6.49 2.28 2.97
CA HIS A 147 6.23 2.90 4.28
C HIS A 147 6.96 4.24 4.48
N ARG A 148 7.98 4.53 3.64
CA ARG A 148 8.75 5.78 3.70
C ARG A 148 8.13 6.90 2.87
N ASN A 149 7.16 6.60 2.02
CA ASN A 149 6.49 7.57 1.17
C ASN A 149 5.88 8.70 2.00
N SER A 150 6.14 9.95 1.61
CA SER A 150 5.65 11.14 2.32
C SER A 150 4.12 11.25 2.28
N ILE A 151 3.51 10.86 1.17
CA ILE A 151 2.06 10.90 0.99
C ILE A 151 1.37 9.85 1.87
N PHE A 152 1.95 8.64 1.98
CA PHE A 152 1.46 7.62 2.92
C PHE A 152 1.50 8.12 4.38
N LYS A 153 2.60 8.79 4.78
CA LYS A 153 2.70 9.39 6.11
C LYS A 153 1.65 10.48 6.33
N LYS A 154 1.40 11.31 5.31
CA LYS A 154 0.36 12.36 5.36
C LYS A 154 -1.02 11.72 5.54
N ALA A 155 -1.36 10.71 4.76
CA ALA A 155 -2.61 9.96 4.91
C ALA A 155 -2.78 9.34 6.30
N CYS A 156 -1.74 8.70 6.83
CA CYS A 156 -1.75 8.16 8.19
C CYS A 156 -2.00 9.24 9.25
N LYS A 157 -1.37 10.42 9.11
CA LYS A 157 -1.61 11.56 10.00
C LYS A 157 -3.05 12.02 9.97
N LEU A 158 -3.65 12.16 8.79
CA LEU A 158 -5.06 12.53 8.61
C LEU A 158 -6.01 11.52 9.23
N LEU A 159 -5.63 10.24 9.23
CA LEU A 159 -6.34 9.13 9.87
C LEU A 159 -6.06 9.00 11.39
N ASN A 160 -5.33 9.93 12.00
CA ASN A 160 -4.87 9.88 13.39
C ASN A 160 -4.12 8.56 13.70
N ILE A 161 -3.23 8.17 12.77
CA ILE A 161 -2.36 7.00 12.88
C ILE A 161 -0.92 7.50 13.07
N ILE A 162 -0.28 7.05 14.14
CA ILE A 162 1.12 7.34 14.46
C ILE A 162 1.98 6.18 13.98
N LEU A 163 2.98 6.45 13.16
CA LEU A 163 3.89 5.46 12.61
C LEU A 163 5.17 5.39 13.43
N VAL A 164 5.47 4.21 13.98
CA VAL A 164 6.72 3.90 14.69
C VAL A 164 7.50 2.88 13.87
N ARG A 165 8.75 3.17 13.57
CA ARG A 165 9.58 2.29 12.75
C ARG A 165 10.45 1.39 13.59
N LEU A 166 10.50 0.13 13.20
CA LEU A 166 11.46 -0.81 13.76
C LEU A 166 12.89 -0.45 13.32
N PRO A 167 13.89 -0.74 14.17
CA PRO A 167 15.29 -0.64 13.75
C PRO A 167 15.54 -1.49 12.49
N PRO A 168 16.50 -1.09 11.64
CA PRO A 168 16.91 -1.94 10.52
C PRO A 168 17.33 -3.34 10.98
N TYR A 169 17.06 -4.35 10.16
CA TYR A 169 17.44 -5.74 10.39
C TYR A 169 16.96 -6.35 11.72
N SER A 170 15.78 -5.93 12.20
CA SER A 170 15.21 -6.40 13.48
C SER A 170 13.87 -7.12 13.31
N PRO A 171 13.79 -8.21 12.50
CA PRO A 171 12.53 -8.93 12.26
C PRO A 171 11.99 -9.60 13.53
N GLN A 172 12.85 -9.88 14.52
CA GLN A 172 12.45 -10.42 15.81
C GLN A 172 11.57 -9.47 16.63
N LEU A 173 11.63 -8.17 16.33
CA LEU A 173 10.80 -7.14 16.97
C LEU A 173 9.45 -6.95 16.26
N ASN A 174 9.22 -7.65 15.15
CA ASN A 174 7.97 -7.55 14.38
C ASN A 174 7.08 -8.77 14.64
N PRO A 175 6.06 -8.68 15.50
CA PRO A 175 5.25 -9.84 15.87
C PRO A 175 4.49 -10.42 14.68
N ILE A 176 4.09 -9.62 13.71
CA ILE A 176 3.38 -10.06 12.52
C ILE A 176 4.21 -11.04 11.68
N ASP A 177 5.54 -10.98 11.71
CA ASP A 177 6.40 -11.93 11.00
C ASP A 177 6.28 -13.35 11.56
N GLN A 178 6.02 -13.49 12.86
CA GLN A 178 5.77 -14.81 13.48
C GLN A 178 4.38 -15.34 13.08
N VAL A 179 3.40 -14.46 12.96
CA VAL A 179 2.07 -14.82 12.42
C VAL A 179 2.23 -15.36 11.00
N TRP A 180 2.95 -14.63 10.12
CA TRP A 180 3.19 -15.08 8.74
C TRP A 180 3.92 -16.42 8.66
N LYS A 181 4.94 -16.63 9.48
CA LYS A 181 5.66 -17.92 9.54
C LYS A 181 4.73 -19.06 9.93
N SER A 182 3.87 -18.86 10.92
CA SER A 182 2.93 -19.86 11.39
C SER A 182 1.89 -20.21 10.33
N ILE A 183 1.32 -19.20 9.67
CA ILE A 183 0.32 -19.39 8.61
C ILE A 183 0.96 -20.12 7.41
N LYS A 184 2.14 -19.69 6.96
CA LYS A 184 2.83 -20.31 5.85
C LYS A 184 3.08 -21.81 6.09
N ARG A 185 3.47 -22.19 7.32
CA ARG A 185 3.67 -23.61 7.64
C ARG A 185 2.39 -24.43 7.47
N ILE A 186 1.22 -23.87 7.83
CA ILE A 186 -0.07 -24.54 7.69
C ILE A 186 -0.48 -24.59 6.21
N THR A 187 -0.38 -23.47 5.50
CA THR A 187 -0.79 -23.41 4.08
C THR A 187 0.06 -24.28 3.18
N TYR A 188 1.35 -24.50 3.49
CA TYR A 188 2.20 -25.41 2.74
C TYR A 188 1.88 -26.91 2.95
N THR A 189 1.23 -27.24 4.06
CA THR A 189 0.87 -28.63 4.40
C THR A 189 -0.60 -28.95 4.11
N THR A 190 -1.40 -27.95 3.74
CA THR A 190 -2.82 -28.12 3.44
C THR A 190 -3.05 -28.03 1.94
N PHE A 191 -3.66 -29.08 1.37
CA PHE A 191 -4.05 -29.06 -0.03
C PHE A 191 -5.24 -28.13 -0.24
N VAL A 192 -5.14 -27.23 -1.21
CA VAL A 192 -6.20 -26.31 -1.65
C VAL A 192 -6.19 -26.28 -3.18
N GLU A 193 -7.36 -26.29 -3.80
CA GLU A 193 -7.49 -26.37 -5.26
C GLU A 193 -7.55 -24.97 -5.90
N THR A 194 -8.09 -23.99 -5.18
CA THR A 194 -8.34 -22.66 -5.72
C THR A 194 -7.63 -21.57 -4.93
N LYS A 195 -7.43 -20.41 -5.58
CA LYS A 195 -6.89 -19.22 -4.92
C LYS A 195 -7.82 -18.71 -3.82
N GLU A 196 -9.12 -18.82 -4.04
CA GLU A 196 -10.17 -18.41 -3.12
C GLU A 196 -10.12 -19.24 -1.84
N GLU A 197 -10.01 -20.55 -1.95
CA GLU A 197 -9.82 -21.45 -0.80
C GLU A 197 -8.54 -21.13 -0.03
N LEU A 198 -7.44 -20.83 -0.73
CA LEU A 198 -6.19 -20.43 -0.09
C LEU A 198 -6.37 -19.13 0.71
N VAL A 199 -7.09 -18.14 0.15
CA VAL A 199 -7.37 -16.87 0.83
C VAL A 199 -8.22 -17.11 2.09
N GLU A 200 -9.25 -17.93 2.01
CA GLU A 200 -10.11 -18.24 3.16
C GLU A 200 -9.36 -19.04 4.24
N LEU A 201 -8.54 -20.03 3.86
CA LEU A 201 -7.67 -20.75 4.79
C LEU A 201 -6.72 -19.76 5.49
N PHE A 202 -6.11 -18.85 4.72
CA PHE A 202 -5.19 -17.87 5.24
C PHE A 202 -5.88 -16.92 6.24
N LYS A 203 -7.07 -16.40 5.92
CA LYS A 203 -7.87 -15.57 6.82
C LYS A 203 -8.21 -16.29 8.12
N LYS A 204 -8.72 -17.52 8.00
CA LYS A 204 -9.06 -18.37 9.14
C LYS A 204 -7.88 -18.54 10.09
N GLU A 205 -6.72 -18.92 9.55
CA GLU A 205 -5.52 -19.14 10.36
C GLU A 205 -4.94 -17.83 10.92
N TYR A 206 -5.06 -16.72 10.17
CA TYR A 206 -4.67 -15.41 10.66
C TYR A 206 -5.43 -15.03 11.91
N TYR A 207 -6.78 -15.04 11.89
CA TYR A 207 -7.59 -14.68 13.04
C TYR A 207 -7.42 -15.67 14.18
N ARG A 208 -7.32 -16.97 13.90
CA ARG A 208 -7.03 -17.99 14.93
C ARG A 208 -5.73 -17.70 15.71
N ILE A 209 -4.71 -17.16 15.03
CA ILE A 209 -3.41 -16.87 15.67
C ILE A 209 -3.45 -15.51 16.39
N VAL A 210 -3.97 -14.46 15.74
CA VAL A 210 -3.95 -13.11 16.31
C VAL A 210 -4.91 -12.94 17.48
N ASP A 211 -5.99 -13.73 17.53
CA ASP A 211 -6.96 -13.76 18.63
C ASP A 211 -6.50 -14.67 19.79
N ASN A 212 -5.37 -15.36 19.63
CA ASN A 212 -4.83 -16.23 20.67
C ASN A 212 -3.96 -15.43 21.66
N GLU A 213 -4.52 -15.13 22.84
CA GLU A 213 -3.83 -14.36 23.89
C GLU A 213 -2.48 -14.96 24.29
N SER A 214 -2.33 -16.29 24.31
CA SER A 214 -1.07 -16.92 24.70
C SER A 214 0.07 -16.69 23.72
N PHE A 215 -0.24 -16.59 22.42
CA PHE A 215 0.73 -16.26 21.38
C PHE A 215 1.25 -14.83 21.56
N PHE A 216 0.33 -13.93 21.87
CA PHE A 216 0.60 -12.52 22.00
C PHE A 216 1.31 -12.17 23.31
N ASN A 217 0.85 -12.73 24.45
CA ASN A 217 1.43 -12.51 25.76
C ASN A 217 2.89 -12.97 25.84
N LYS A 218 3.25 -14.04 25.15
CA LYS A 218 4.64 -14.51 25.03
C LYS A 218 5.55 -13.47 24.36
N TRP A 219 5.04 -12.75 23.37
CA TRP A 219 5.78 -11.69 22.69
C TRP A 219 5.82 -10.41 23.54
N LEU A 220 4.69 -9.98 24.11
CA LEU A 220 4.61 -8.83 25.01
C LEU A 220 5.54 -8.95 26.21
N SER A 221 5.50 -10.10 26.90
CA SER A 221 6.35 -10.34 28.06
C SER A 221 7.84 -10.27 27.74
N LYS A 222 8.21 -10.64 26.50
CA LYS A 222 9.61 -10.60 26.07
C LYS A 222 10.12 -9.19 25.75
N TYR A 223 9.26 -8.31 25.20
CA TYR A 223 9.70 -7.04 24.63
C TYR A 223 9.09 -5.78 25.24
N ILE A 224 7.95 -5.88 25.91
CA ILE A 224 7.22 -4.72 26.44
C ILE A 224 7.15 -4.76 27.98
N LEU A 225 7.00 -5.93 28.59
CA LEU A 225 6.82 -6.05 30.04
C LEU A 225 8.12 -6.24 30.83
N LYS A 226 9.29 -6.12 30.18
CA LYS A 226 10.58 -6.08 30.86
C LYS A 226 10.94 -4.62 31.13
N SER A 227 10.28 -4.02 32.07
CA SER A 227 10.70 -2.78 32.73
C SER A 227 10.73 -3.01 34.22
#